data_cd176ac31d1131ebd417b98524824933
#
_entry.id   cd176ac31d1131ebd417b98524824933
#
_cell.length_a   1.000
_cell.length_b   1.000
_cell.length_c   1.000
_cell.angle_alpha   90.00
_cell.angle_beta   90.00
_cell.angle_gamma   90.00
#
_symmetry.space_group_name_H-M   'P 1'
#
loop_
_entity.id
_entity.type
_entity.pdbx_description
1 polymer ?
#
loop_
_entity_poly.entity_id
_entity_poly.type
_entity_poly.pdbx_seq_one_letter_code
_entity_poly.pdbx_strand_id
1 'polypeptide(L)'
;MPGNPQLQESRMSHKETGMRLSRRSMLKTILYTPPILMFGKGGLFADGEVKPLYEPRRIDPNQKVRTAVIGVFNRGAQVIGEFRRFGRQIEFAAFADVAFLEPNASLRGFEGVPCFRDYREMFERMHEQIDAVIIATPDHAHFPMVVHSMLLGKHVYVEKPLAQNVYECRLLQKMAKWCPDVIVQMGNQGHSGEGTLQFREWVKAGLIKNVRKIDAWMTNSRRWHGWTDTSYPEAIPPIGFDWDIWLMRRPFRPYSEKLVDGNWRCWYEFGCGAMGDWGAHILDAIHRYYLNSALPDEITTKLIGPSDLIYPQGSVITFKFKARDGRPAVELNWYDGQGNNPPAPPGVEGNLGNVGSLVYCEDFVVRGTSHGGLYRLLSGEKTKELRDAGKLPETPRPPSNHYQNFLNACQGIEPVNSPIEVAAPLAELLCLGCVGQRFGGT
;
A
#
# COMPACT_ATOMS: atom_id res chain seq x y z
N MET A 1 63.00 -25.52 -49.02
CA MET A 1 62.25 -24.69 -48.05
C MET A 1 60.80 -24.73 -48.43
N PRO A 2 59.93 -25.35 -47.68
CA PRO A 2 58.48 -25.33 -47.95
C PRO A 2 57.75 -24.31 -47.05
N GLY A 3 56.67 -23.81 -47.61
CA GLY A 3 55.86 -22.72 -47.12
C GLY A 3 54.98 -23.04 -45.91
N ASN A 4 54.62 -21.96 -45.32
CA ASN A 4 53.80 -21.79 -44.14
C ASN A 4 52.28 -22.01 -44.46
N PRO A 5 51.55 -22.83 -43.72
CA PRO A 5 50.08 -22.92 -43.90
C PRO A 5 49.37 -21.88 -43.03
N GLN A 6 48.52 -21.12 -43.70
CA GLN A 6 47.58 -20.14 -43.09
C GLN A 6 46.64 -20.81 -42.11
N LEU A 7 46.60 -20.28 -40.88
CA LEU A 7 45.55 -20.52 -39.92
C LEU A 7 44.26 -19.79 -40.33
N GLN A 8 43.27 -20.56 -40.78
CA GLN A 8 41.91 -20.08 -40.95
C GLN A 8 41.26 -20.01 -39.55
N GLU A 9 41.09 -18.80 -39.04
CA GLU A 9 40.20 -18.52 -37.89
C GLU A 9 38.77 -18.76 -38.31
N SER A 10 38.18 -19.87 -37.84
CA SER A 10 36.74 -20.10 -37.89
C SER A 10 36.05 -19.18 -36.90
N ARG A 11 35.44 -18.12 -37.41
CA ARG A 11 34.45 -17.35 -36.65
C ARG A 11 33.26 -18.24 -36.31
N MET A 12 33.23 -18.78 -35.10
CA MET A 12 32.01 -19.34 -34.51
C MET A 12 31.03 -18.19 -34.29
N SER A 13 30.02 -18.10 -35.12
CA SER A 13 28.87 -17.27 -34.86
C SER A 13 28.11 -17.87 -33.67
N HIS A 14 28.14 -17.22 -32.53
CA HIS A 14 27.20 -17.51 -31.44
C HIS A 14 25.78 -17.18 -31.94
N LYS A 15 25.11 -18.19 -32.47
CA LYS A 15 23.64 -18.15 -32.56
C LYS A 15 23.13 -18.14 -31.14
N GLU A 16 22.66 -16.99 -30.69
CA GLU A 16 21.76 -16.90 -29.55
C GLU A 16 20.50 -17.72 -29.87
N THR A 17 20.49 -18.95 -29.43
CA THR A 17 19.26 -19.76 -29.36
C THR A 17 18.43 -19.27 -28.18
N GLY A 18 17.90 -18.05 -28.27
CA GLY A 18 16.87 -17.55 -27.36
C GLY A 18 15.63 -18.46 -27.52
N MET A 19 15.39 -19.30 -26.53
CA MET A 19 14.19 -20.10 -26.43
C MET A 19 12.97 -19.19 -26.37
N ARG A 20 12.25 -18.97 -27.48
CA ARG A 20 11.02 -18.18 -27.52
C ARG A 20 9.92 -18.97 -26.81
N LEU A 21 9.65 -18.63 -25.55
CA LEU A 21 8.51 -19.16 -24.82
C LEU A 21 7.21 -18.74 -25.50
N SER A 22 6.23 -19.64 -25.55
CA SER A 22 4.87 -19.25 -25.96
C SER A 22 4.27 -18.30 -24.96
N ARG A 23 3.28 -17.46 -25.38
CA ARG A 23 2.56 -16.57 -24.43
C ARG A 23 2.00 -17.33 -23.24
N ARG A 24 1.47 -18.54 -23.44
CA ARG A 24 0.95 -19.39 -22.36
C ARG A 24 2.07 -19.86 -21.41
N SER A 25 3.23 -20.24 -21.94
CA SER A 25 4.38 -20.63 -21.12
C SER A 25 4.91 -19.42 -20.33
N MET A 26 4.95 -18.24 -20.96
CA MET A 26 5.38 -17.00 -20.30
C MET A 26 4.39 -16.58 -19.21
N LEU A 27 3.08 -16.71 -19.44
CA LEU A 27 2.05 -16.48 -18.40
C LEU A 27 2.29 -17.38 -17.18
N LYS A 28 2.48 -18.67 -17.37
CA LYS A 28 2.80 -19.59 -16.26
C LYS A 28 4.10 -19.21 -15.56
N THR A 29 5.14 -18.88 -16.31
CA THR A 29 6.41 -18.44 -15.73
C THR A 29 6.21 -17.20 -14.86
N ILE A 30 5.48 -16.18 -15.32
CA ILE A 30 5.16 -14.99 -14.55
C ILE A 30 4.41 -15.36 -13.26
N LEU A 31 3.33 -16.14 -13.36
CA LEU A 31 2.46 -16.43 -12.22
C LEU A 31 3.14 -17.30 -11.13
N TYR A 32 4.00 -18.24 -11.54
CA TYR A 32 4.61 -19.20 -10.61
C TYR A 32 6.07 -18.92 -10.25
N THR A 33 6.70 -17.90 -10.87
CA THR A 33 8.01 -17.41 -10.45
C THR A 33 7.85 -16.29 -9.42
N PRO A 34 8.49 -16.38 -8.26
CA PRO A 34 8.47 -15.28 -7.29
C PRO A 34 8.97 -13.98 -7.91
N PRO A 35 8.26 -12.83 -7.78
CA PRO A 35 8.67 -11.57 -8.40
C PRO A 35 10.10 -11.14 -8.07
N ILE A 36 10.57 -11.41 -6.85
CA ILE A 36 11.96 -11.09 -6.46
C ILE A 36 13.00 -11.81 -7.34
N LEU A 37 12.69 -13.02 -7.82
CA LEU A 37 13.54 -13.77 -8.72
C LEU A 37 13.40 -13.30 -10.17
N MET A 38 12.28 -12.69 -10.54
CA MET A 38 12.11 -12.11 -11.87
C MET A 38 13.01 -10.90 -12.11
N PHE A 39 13.21 -10.08 -11.08
CA PHE A 39 13.93 -8.81 -11.14
C PHE A 39 15.33 -8.85 -10.50
N GLY A 40 15.75 -10.01 -9.99
CA GLY A 40 17.10 -10.21 -9.44
C GLY A 40 18.14 -10.45 -10.51
N LYS A 41 19.44 -10.44 -10.14
CA LYS A 41 20.55 -10.80 -11.05
C LYS A 41 20.30 -12.19 -11.67
N GLY A 42 20.27 -12.27 -13.00
CA GLY A 42 19.96 -13.50 -13.74
C GLY A 42 18.45 -13.84 -13.77
N GLY A 43 17.58 -12.96 -13.28
CA GLY A 43 16.13 -13.13 -13.34
C GLY A 43 15.55 -12.82 -14.73
N LEU A 44 14.27 -13.12 -14.91
CA LEU A 44 13.54 -12.97 -16.18
C LEU A 44 13.62 -11.54 -16.76
N PHE A 45 13.79 -10.54 -15.90
CA PHE A 45 13.84 -9.10 -16.23
C PHE A 45 15.06 -8.40 -15.61
N ALA A 46 16.20 -9.12 -15.53
CA ALA A 46 17.39 -8.62 -14.84
C ALA A 46 18.02 -7.36 -15.49
N ASP A 47 17.93 -7.24 -16.82
CA ASP A 47 18.74 -6.29 -17.59
C ASP A 47 17.93 -5.36 -18.50
N GLY A 48 16.61 -5.24 -18.34
CA GLY A 48 15.81 -4.48 -19.28
C GLY A 48 14.54 -3.85 -18.74
N GLU A 49 13.93 -2.99 -19.56
CA GLU A 49 12.59 -2.52 -19.37
C GLU A 49 11.58 -3.66 -19.45
N VAL A 50 10.72 -3.76 -18.48
CA VAL A 50 9.65 -4.75 -18.43
C VAL A 50 8.46 -4.19 -19.20
N LYS A 51 7.90 -4.99 -20.09
CA LYS A 51 6.61 -4.69 -20.73
C LYS A 51 5.57 -5.66 -20.23
N PRO A 52 4.32 -5.20 -20.04
CA PRO A 52 3.22 -6.12 -19.78
C PRO A 52 3.14 -7.21 -20.85
N LEU A 53 2.78 -8.43 -20.45
CA LEU A 53 2.54 -9.53 -21.38
C LEU A 53 1.32 -9.26 -22.27
N TYR A 54 0.36 -8.52 -21.71
CA TYR A 54 -0.86 -8.07 -22.38
C TYR A 54 -1.04 -6.57 -22.12
N GLU A 55 -1.43 -5.82 -23.15
CA GLU A 55 -1.81 -4.43 -22.99
C GLU A 55 -3.13 -4.32 -22.22
N PRO A 56 -3.31 -3.30 -21.35
CA PRO A 56 -4.59 -3.05 -20.72
C PRO A 56 -5.69 -2.83 -21.77
N ARG A 57 -6.85 -3.44 -21.53
CA ARG A 57 -8.00 -3.19 -22.40
C ARG A 57 -8.47 -1.75 -22.23
N ARG A 58 -8.64 -1.02 -23.34
CA ARG A 58 -9.33 0.26 -23.32
C ARG A 58 -10.81 0.04 -22.93
N ILE A 59 -11.28 0.74 -21.92
CA ILE A 59 -12.62 0.62 -21.37
C ILE A 59 -13.35 1.94 -21.64
N ASP A 60 -14.37 1.89 -22.50
CA ASP A 60 -15.17 3.08 -22.75
C ASP A 60 -16.03 3.43 -21.52
N PRO A 61 -16.39 4.72 -21.30
CA PRO A 61 -17.18 5.14 -20.14
C PRO A 61 -18.53 4.44 -19.96
N ASN A 62 -19.11 3.92 -21.03
CA ASN A 62 -20.38 3.16 -21.01
C ASN A 62 -20.18 1.66 -20.80
N GLN A 63 -18.96 1.16 -20.76
CA GLN A 63 -18.64 -0.25 -20.51
C GLN A 63 -18.33 -0.48 -19.06
N LYS A 64 -18.66 -1.67 -18.57
CA LYS A 64 -18.29 -2.07 -17.23
C LYS A 64 -16.81 -2.50 -17.17
N VAL A 65 -16.16 -2.17 -16.05
CA VAL A 65 -14.84 -2.68 -15.69
C VAL A 65 -15.01 -4.11 -15.17
N ARG A 66 -14.55 -5.11 -15.90
CA ARG A 66 -14.61 -6.52 -15.49
C ARG A 66 -13.54 -6.77 -14.42
N THR A 67 -13.96 -6.94 -13.19
CA THR A 67 -13.08 -6.87 -12.03
C THR A 67 -13.03 -8.21 -11.30
N ALA A 68 -11.83 -8.73 -11.07
CA ALA A 68 -11.60 -9.83 -10.14
C ALA A 68 -11.26 -9.30 -8.75
N VAL A 69 -11.57 -10.08 -7.70
CA VAL A 69 -11.23 -9.73 -6.31
C VAL A 69 -10.41 -10.85 -5.70
N ILE A 70 -9.26 -10.50 -5.10
CA ILE A 70 -8.39 -11.41 -4.37
C ILE A 70 -8.43 -11.01 -2.90
N GLY A 71 -8.90 -11.94 -2.03
CA GLY A 71 -9.25 -11.67 -0.65
C GLY A 71 -10.69 -11.15 -0.52
N VAL A 72 -11.64 -12.01 -0.16
CA VAL A 72 -13.08 -11.69 -0.16
C VAL A 72 -13.69 -11.61 1.25
N PHE A 73 -12.90 -11.93 2.28
CA PHE A 73 -13.36 -11.88 3.67
C PHE A 73 -12.98 -10.56 4.36
N ASN A 74 -13.54 -10.28 5.52
CA ASN A 74 -13.21 -9.14 6.36
C ASN A 74 -13.15 -7.82 5.57
N ARG A 75 -11.95 -7.28 5.34
CA ARG A 75 -11.77 -6.04 4.57
C ARG A 75 -12.19 -6.21 3.12
N GLY A 76 -11.93 -7.35 2.51
CA GLY A 76 -12.37 -7.65 1.15
C GLY A 76 -13.88 -7.57 0.98
N ALA A 77 -14.64 -8.12 1.92
CA ALA A 77 -16.10 -8.02 1.92
C ALA A 77 -16.59 -6.57 1.98
N GLN A 78 -15.95 -5.72 2.80
CA GLN A 78 -16.27 -4.29 2.86
C GLN A 78 -15.98 -3.60 1.53
N VAL A 79 -14.83 -3.87 0.93
CA VAL A 79 -14.41 -3.29 -0.36
C VAL A 79 -15.35 -3.73 -1.48
N ILE A 80 -15.73 -5.01 -1.53
CA ILE A 80 -16.75 -5.53 -2.46
C ILE A 80 -18.07 -4.75 -2.29
N GLY A 81 -18.50 -4.54 -1.04
CA GLY A 81 -19.71 -3.78 -0.71
C GLY A 81 -19.66 -2.34 -1.23
N GLU A 82 -18.52 -1.67 -1.09
CA GLU A 82 -18.33 -0.31 -1.60
C GLU A 82 -18.35 -0.27 -3.13
N PHE A 83 -17.63 -1.15 -3.81
CA PHE A 83 -17.64 -1.21 -5.28
C PHE A 83 -19.00 -1.62 -5.85
N ARG A 84 -19.75 -2.49 -5.17
CA ARG A 84 -21.10 -2.93 -5.59
C ARG A 84 -22.08 -1.78 -5.76
N ARG A 85 -21.88 -0.66 -5.05
CA ARG A 85 -22.70 0.56 -5.21
C ARG A 85 -22.64 1.15 -6.62
N PHE A 86 -21.58 0.85 -7.36
CA PHE A 86 -21.34 1.31 -8.72
C PHE A 86 -21.64 0.24 -9.77
N GLY A 87 -22.68 -0.57 -9.59
CA GLY A 87 -23.02 -1.71 -10.44
C GLY A 87 -23.25 -1.40 -11.91
N ARG A 88 -23.38 -0.10 -12.28
CA ARG A 88 -23.40 0.33 -13.68
C ARG A 88 -21.99 0.41 -14.30
N GLN A 89 -20.94 0.60 -13.49
CA GLN A 89 -19.55 0.75 -13.92
C GLN A 89 -18.70 -0.50 -13.67
N ILE A 90 -19.12 -1.41 -12.80
CA ILE A 90 -18.38 -2.61 -12.44
C ILE A 90 -19.15 -3.89 -12.74
N GLU A 91 -18.41 -4.93 -13.12
CA GLU A 91 -18.86 -6.32 -13.20
C GLU A 91 -17.84 -7.17 -12.45
N PHE A 92 -18.29 -7.97 -11.48
CA PHE A 92 -17.42 -8.91 -10.79
C PHE A 92 -17.26 -10.17 -11.65
N ALA A 93 -16.06 -10.35 -12.21
CA ALA A 93 -15.73 -11.42 -13.15
C ALA A 93 -15.25 -12.70 -12.46
N ALA A 94 -14.56 -12.59 -11.33
CA ALA A 94 -14.05 -13.72 -10.56
C ALA A 94 -13.70 -13.33 -9.13
N PHE A 95 -13.66 -14.33 -8.25
CA PHE A 95 -13.18 -14.20 -6.87
C PHE A 95 -12.07 -15.20 -6.60
N ALA A 96 -11.08 -14.80 -5.79
CA ALA A 96 -10.04 -15.69 -5.30
C ALA A 96 -9.80 -15.49 -3.80
N ASP A 97 -9.79 -16.57 -3.02
CA ASP A 97 -9.45 -16.56 -1.60
C ASP A 97 -9.00 -17.94 -1.13
N VAL A 98 -7.98 -17.99 -0.30
CA VAL A 98 -7.43 -19.25 0.24
C VAL A 98 -8.36 -19.95 1.22
N ALA A 99 -9.42 -19.26 1.70
CA ALA A 99 -10.36 -19.74 2.68
C ALA A 99 -11.77 -20.01 2.10
N PHE A 100 -11.88 -20.34 0.82
CA PHE A 100 -13.18 -20.66 0.25
C PHE A 100 -13.79 -21.91 0.86
N LEU A 101 -14.85 -21.66 1.63
CA LEU A 101 -15.84 -22.65 2.04
C LEU A 101 -17.19 -22.29 1.43
N GLU A 102 -17.85 -23.21 0.81
CA GLU A 102 -19.24 -23.06 0.37
C GLU A 102 -20.22 -23.35 1.53
N PRO A 103 -21.28 -22.55 1.74
CA PRO A 103 -21.58 -21.27 1.11
C PRO A 103 -20.83 -20.08 1.77
N ASN A 104 -20.27 -19.19 0.96
CA ASN A 104 -19.59 -17.99 1.43
C ASN A 104 -20.55 -16.82 1.60
N ALA A 105 -20.83 -16.40 2.84
CA ALA A 105 -21.75 -15.30 3.13
C ALA A 105 -21.31 -13.95 2.53
N SER A 106 -20.00 -13.72 2.36
CA SER A 106 -19.47 -12.50 1.75
C SER A 106 -19.82 -12.39 0.27
N LEU A 107 -20.11 -13.49 -0.39
CA LEU A 107 -20.42 -13.56 -1.83
C LEU A 107 -21.91 -13.78 -2.13
N ARG A 108 -22.78 -13.57 -1.13
CA ARG A 108 -24.23 -13.65 -1.36
C ARG A 108 -24.68 -12.62 -2.40
N GLY A 109 -25.38 -13.07 -3.44
CA GLY A 109 -25.82 -12.26 -4.58
C GLY A 109 -24.78 -12.17 -5.70
N PHE A 110 -23.78 -13.06 -5.70
CA PHE A 110 -22.80 -13.27 -6.75
C PHE A 110 -22.79 -14.75 -7.21
N GLU A 111 -23.93 -15.41 -7.11
CA GLU A 111 -24.09 -16.80 -7.55
C GLU A 111 -23.74 -16.92 -9.03
N GLY A 112 -22.91 -17.90 -9.37
CA GLY A 112 -22.42 -18.13 -10.73
C GLY A 112 -21.14 -17.37 -11.11
N VAL A 113 -20.63 -16.46 -10.27
CA VAL A 113 -19.30 -15.87 -10.49
C VAL A 113 -18.24 -16.91 -10.11
N PRO A 114 -17.27 -17.21 -10.99
CA PRO A 114 -16.22 -18.19 -10.71
C PRO A 114 -15.38 -17.86 -9.47
N CYS A 115 -15.14 -18.88 -8.63
CA CYS A 115 -14.34 -18.78 -7.41
C CYS A 115 -13.11 -19.69 -7.50
N PHE A 116 -11.98 -19.19 -7.01
CA PHE A 116 -10.69 -19.86 -7.03
C PHE A 116 -10.03 -19.82 -5.66
N ARG A 117 -9.33 -20.87 -5.25
CA ARG A 117 -8.48 -20.83 -4.06
C ARG A 117 -7.15 -20.14 -4.33
N ASP A 118 -6.62 -20.32 -5.53
CA ASP A 118 -5.37 -19.73 -5.98
C ASP A 118 -5.62 -18.66 -7.04
N TYR A 119 -5.24 -17.40 -6.76
CA TYR A 119 -5.37 -16.30 -7.70
C TYR A 119 -4.55 -16.51 -8.97
N ARG A 120 -3.49 -17.33 -8.94
CA ARG A 120 -2.67 -17.66 -10.11
C ARG A 120 -3.46 -18.54 -11.07
N GLU A 121 -4.22 -19.50 -10.54
CA GLU A 121 -5.14 -20.32 -11.34
C GLU A 121 -6.26 -19.46 -11.93
N MET A 122 -6.80 -18.50 -11.17
CA MET A 122 -7.77 -17.53 -11.68
C MET A 122 -7.21 -16.77 -12.87
N PHE A 123 -6.00 -16.23 -12.78
CA PHE A 123 -5.38 -15.55 -13.92
C PHE A 123 -5.09 -16.50 -15.07
N GLU A 124 -4.59 -17.71 -14.83
CA GLU A 124 -4.33 -18.68 -15.89
C GLU A 124 -5.58 -18.99 -16.73
N ARG A 125 -6.75 -19.06 -16.07
CA ARG A 125 -8.01 -19.41 -16.72
C ARG A 125 -8.80 -18.21 -17.24
N MET A 126 -8.69 -17.04 -16.61
CA MET A 126 -9.64 -15.95 -16.82
C MET A 126 -8.98 -14.60 -17.17
N HIS A 127 -7.67 -14.49 -17.33
CA HIS A 127 -7.02 -13.18 -17.55
C HIS A 127 -7.61 -12.38 -18.71
N GLU A 128 -8.13 -13.01 -19.78
CA GLU A 128 -8.76 -12.31 -20.91
C GLU A 128 -10.14 -11.71 -20.56
N GLN A 129 -10.77 -12.20 -19.50
CA GLN A 129 -12.08 -11.77 -19.01
C GLN A 129 -11.98 -10.76 -17.87
N ILE A 130 -10.76 -10.40 -17.45
CA ILE A 130 -10.47 -9.50 -16.33
C ILE A 130 -9.79 -8.25 -16.88
N ASP A 131 -10.30 -7.08 -16.51
CA ASP A 131 -9.72 -5.76 -16.82
C ASP A 131 -8.99 -5.19 -15.62
N ALA A 132 -9.54 -5.41 -14.42
CA ALA A 132 -9.02 -4.87 -13.17
C ALA A 132 -9.04 -5.91 -12.05
N VAL A 133 -8.21 -5.69 -11.04
CA VAL A 133 -8.10 -6.56 -9.87
C VAL A 133 -8.19 -5.72 -8.60
N ILE A 134 -9.02 -6.15 -7.66
CA ILE A 134 -9.07 -5.65 -6.29
C ILE A 134 -8.29 -6.63 -5.40
N ILE A 135 -7.29 -6.15 -4.68
CA ILE A 135 -6.45 -6.95 -3.78
C ILE A 135 -6.70 -6.48 -2.35
N ALA A 136 -7.24 -7.36 -1.51
CA ALA A 136 -7.57 -7.09 -0.11
C ALA A 136 -7.10 -8.23 0.82
N THR A 137 -5.90 -8.68 0.61
CA THR A 137 -5.21 -9.76 1.32
C THR A 137 -4.36 -9.23 2.49
N PRO A 138 -3.67 -10.07 3.28
CA PRO A 138 -2.62 -9.61 4.20
C PRO A 138 -1.46 -8.90 3.50
N ASP A 139 -0.77 -8.00 4.22
CA ASP A 139 0.26 -7.08 3.68
C ASP A 139 1.34 -7.81 2.87
N HIS A 140 1.80 -8.98 3.35
CA HIS A 140 2.86 -9.76 2.68
C HIS A 140 2.49 -10.30 1.30
N ALA A 141 1.21 -10.33 0.97
CA ALA A 141 0.70 -10.85 -0.29
C ALA A 141 0.43 -9.74 -1.33
N HIS A 142 0.38 -8.46 -0.92
CA HIS A 142 0.07 -7.34 -1.82
C HIS A 142 1.05 -7.26 -3.00
N PHE A 143 2.34 -7.17 -2.71
CA PHE A 143 3.37 -6.95 -3.73
C PHE A 143 3.35 -8.00 -4.86
N PRO A 144 3.40 -9.33 -4.60
CA PRO A 144 3.38 -10.31 -5.69
C PRO A 144 2.10 -10.25 -6.52
N MET A 145 0.96 -9.99 -5.90
CA MET A 145 -0.32 -9.89 -6.62
C MET A 145 -0.39 -8.63 -7.49
N VAL A 146 0.12 -7.49 -7.00
CA VAL A 146 0.23 -6.26 -7.79
C VAL A 146 1.15 -6.47 -8.98
N VAL A 147 2.35 -7.06 -8.77
CA VAL A 147 3.31 -7.34 -9.85
C VAL A 147 2.69 -8.23 -10.92
N HIS A 148 2.08 -9.35 -10.53
CA HIS A 148 1.44 -10.25 -11.49
C HIS A 148 0.32 -9.56 -12.28
N SER A 149 -0.52 -8.76 -11.60
CA SER A 149 -1.58 -8.01 -12.26
C SER A 149 -1.04 -7.01 -13.27
N MET A 150 -0.01 -6.21 -12.88
CA MET A 150 0.61 -5.24 -13.80
C MET A 150 1.27 -5.91 -15.00
N LEU A 151 1.98 -7.02 -14.80
CA LEU A 151 2.60 -7.78 -15.90
C LEU A 151 1.56 -8.40 -16.86
N LEU A 152 0.35 -8.63 -16.37
CA LEU A 152 -0.78 -9.10 -17.17
C LEU A 152 -1.62 -7.95 -17.78
N GLY A 153 -1.19 -6.70 -17.63
CA GLY A 153 -1.92 -5.52 -18.12
C GLY A 153 -3.25 -5.29 -17.41
N LYS A 154 -3.38 -5.66 -16.13
CA LYS A 154 -4.60 -5.45 -15.34
C LYS A 154 -4.48 -4.22 -14.46
N HIS A 155 -5.49 -3.37 -14.47
CA HIS A 155 -5.61 -2.28 -13.51
C HIS A 155 -5.73 -2.84 -12.08
N VAL A 156 -5.23 -2.11 -11.08
CA VAL A 156 -5.13 -2.64 -9.71
C VAL A 156 -5.67 -1.64 -8.70
N TYR A 157 -6.60 -2.09 -7.88
CA TYR A 157 -6.89 -1.51 -6.58
C TYR A 157 -6.29 -2.42 -5.51
N VAL A 158 -5.37 -1.91 -4.69
CA VAL A 158 -4.73 -2.71 -3.64
C VAL A 158 -4.90 -2.03 -2.29
N GLU A 159 -5.35 -2.78 -1.28
CA GLU A 159 -5.44 -2.28 0.08
C GLU A 159 -4.07 -1.83 0.62
N LYS A 160 -4.11 -0.93 1.57
CA LYS A 160 -2.92 -0.39 2.23
C LYS A 160 -2.34 -1.38 3.27
N PRO A 161 -1.03 -1.35 3.51
CA PRO A 161 0.01 -0.62 2.78
C PRO A 161 0.27 -1.23 1.41
N LEU A 162 0.78 -0.43 0.48
CA LEU A 162 1.03 -0.87 -0.91
C LEU A 162 1.92 -2.12 -1.00
N ALA A 163 2.91 -2.20 -0.12
CA ALA A 163 3.86 -3.29 -0.01
C ALA A 163 4.42 -3.38 1.42
N GLN A 164 5.12 -4.47 1.74
CA GLN A 164 5.57 -4.77 3.09
C GLN A 164 6.99 -4.33 3.40
N ASN A 165 7.81 -4.01 2.41
CA ASN A 165 9.19 -3.58 2.62
C ASN A 165 9.65 -2.54 1.59
N VAL A 166 10.77 -1.88 1.90
CA VAL A 166 11.36 -0.80 1.11
C VAL A 166 11.68 -1.25 -0.32
N TYR A 167 12.25 -2.45 -0.49
CA TYR A 167 12.59 -2.97 -1.82
C TYR A 167 11.36 -3.13 -2.71
N GLU A 168 10.28 -3.68 -2.17
CA GLU A 168 9.02 -3.85 -2.88
C GLU A 168 8.42 -2.51 -3.29
N CYS A 169 8.43 -1.50 -2.40
CA CYS A 169 7.96 -0.15 -2.72
C CYS A 169 8.75 0.46 -3.88
N ARG A 170 10.09 0.36 -3.84
CA ARG A 170 10.97 0.88 -4.90
C ARG A 170 10.80 0.15 -6.23
N LEU A 171 10.57 -1.16 -6.19
CA LEU A 171 10.33 -1.94 -7.40
C LEU A 171 8.99 -1.57 -8.04
N LEU A 172 7.94 -1.38 -7.24
CA LEU A 172 6.64 -0.91 -7.76
C LEU A 172 6.74 0.47 -8.41
N GLN A 173 7.56 1.39 -7.87
CA GLN A 173 7.85 2.67 -8.52
C GLN A 173 8.51 2.51 -9.90
N LYS A 174 9.41 1.54 -10.05
CA LYS A 174 10.01 1.21 -11.37
C LYS A 174 8.96 0.61 -12.30
N MET A 175 8.14 -0.32 -11.78
CA MET A 175 7.09 -0.95 -12.57
C MET A 175 6.04 0.05 -13.08
N ALA A 176 5.69 1.07 -12.31
CA ALA A 176 4.80 2.12 -12.78
C ALA A 176 5.34 2.83 -14.05
N LYS A 177 6.67 3.01 -14.13
CA LYS A 177 7.31 3.58 -15.32
C LYS A 177 7.35 2.60 -16.50
N TRP A 178 7.44 1.30 -16.23
CA TRP A 178 7.46 0.26 -17.27
C TRP A 178 6.07 -0.11 -17.78
N CYS A 179 5.04 0.12 -16.97
CA CYS A 179 3.64 -0.20 -17.27
C CYS A 179 2.75 1.06 -17.14
N PRO A 180 3.03 2.15 -17.90
CA PRO A 180 2.39 3.45 -17.70
C PRO A 180 0.88 3.45 -17.94
N ASP A 181 0.38 2.53 -18.75
CA ASP A 181 -1.04 2.41 -19.09
C ASP A 181 -1.84 1.59 -18.07
N VAL A 182 -1.16 0.99 -17.07
CA VAL A 182 -1.80 0.24 -16.00
C VAL A 182 -2.14 1.18 -14.85
N ILE A 183 -3.42 1.40 -14.60
CA ILE A 183 -3.89 2.16 -13.44
C ILE A 183 -3.67 1.34 -12.17
N VAL A 184 -2.98 1.91 -11.19
CA VAL A 184 -2.83 1.31 -9.86
C VAL A 184 -3.25 2.34 -8.82
N GLN A 185 -4.16 1.96 -7.92
CA GLN A 185 -4.61 2.79 -6.81
C GLN A 185 -4.44 2.06 -5.47
N MET A 186 -3.80 2.70 -4.51
CA MET A 186 -3.75 2.18 -3.13
C MET A 186 -5.04 2.51 -2.38
N GLY A 187 -5.49 1.59 -1.52
CA GLY A 187 -6.72 1.67 -0.73
C GLY A 187 -6.62 2.56 0.52
N ASN A 188 -5.91 3.68 0.46
CA ASN A 188 -5.91 4.72 1.49
C ASN A 188 -7.04 5.73 1.22
N GLN A 189 -8.28 5.32 1.48
CA GLN A 189 -9.50 6.04 1.06
C GLN A 189 -9.52 7.53 1.41
N GLY A 190 -8.89 7.89 2.53
CA GLY A 190 -8.76 9.27 3.00
C GLY A 190 -8.06 10.19 2.00
N HIS A 191 -7.24 9.64 1.09
CA HIS A 191 -6.56 10.42 0.05
C HIS A 191 -7.55 11.15 -0.87
N SER A 192 -8.70 10.56 -1.12
CA SER A 192 -9.80 11.17 -1.88
C SER A 192 -10.78 11.96 -1.00
N GLY A 193 -10.50 12.14 0.29
CA GLY A 193 -11.39 12.79 1.25
C GLY A 193 -11.26 14.32 1.29
N GLU A 194 -12.31 14.99 1.75
CA GLU A 194 -12.35 16.45 1.89
C GLU A 194 -11.21 16.98 2.76
N GLY A 195 -10.83 16.29 3.85
CA GLY A 195 -9.74 16.73 4.73
C GLY A 195 -8.38 16.72 4.04
N THR A 196 -8.14 15.78 3.13
CA THR A 196 -6.91 15.74 2.33
C THR A 196 -6.86 16.91 1.36
N LEU A 197 -7.98 17.23 0.72
CA LEU A 197 -8.10 18.39 -0.17
C LEU A 197 -7.98 19.71 0.61
N GLN A 198 -8.61 19.82 1.78
CA GLN A 198 -8.48 20.96 2.69
C GLN A 198 -7.01 21.22 3.06
N PHE A 199 -6.30 20.16 3.51
CA PHE A 199 -4.89 20.28 3.90
C PHE A 199 -4.03 20.74 2.71
N ARG A 200 -4.28 20.21 1.52
CA ARG A 200 -3.64 20.64 0.28
C ARG A 200 -3.83 22.13 0.02
N GLU A 201 -5.06 22.63 0.11
CA GLU A 201 -5.33 24.05 -0.14
C GLU A 201 -4.70 24.94 0.95
N TRP A 202 -4.65 24.49 2.22
CA TRP A 202 -3.98 25.20 3.30
C TRP A 202 -2.46 25.30 3.09
N VAL A 203 -1.83 24.25 2.56
CA VAL A 203 -0.42 24.28 2.18
C VAL A 203 -0.19 25.22 1.00
N LYS A 204 -1.01 25.13 -0.07
CA LYS A 204 -0.90 26.00 -1.25
C LYS A 204 -1.09 27.49 -0.93
N ALA A 205 -2.01 27.79 -0.04
CA ALA A 205 -2.24 29.18 0.42
C ALA A 205 -1.18 29.71 1.37
N GLY A 206 -0.18 28.89 1.73
CA GLY A 206 0.86 29.25 2.69
C GLY A 206 0.36 29.38 4.14
N LEU A 207 -0.80 28.82 4.45
CA LEU A 207 -1.32 28.76 5.81
C LEU A 207 -0.47 27.77 6.65
N ILE A 208 -0.19 26.59 6.08
CA ILE A 208 0.74 25.61 6.67
C ILE A 208 2.15 25.90 6.16
N LYS A 209 2.94 26.61 6.95
CA LYS A 209 4.31 26.99 6.61
C LYS A 209 5.22 26.92 7.84
N ASN A 210 6.51 26.93 7.62
CA ASN A 210 7.57 26.95 8.63
C ASN A 210 7.42 25.85 9.71
N VAL A 211 6.81 24.71 9.34
CA VAL A 211 6.62 23.58 10.24
C VAL A 211 7.97 22.94 10.53
N ARG A 212 8.33 22.85 11.80
CA ARG A 212 9.57 22.21 12.30
C ARG A 212 9.30 20.91 13.03
N LYS A 213 8.06 20.69 13.45
CA LYS A 213 7.66 19.51 14.20
C LYS A 213 6.28 19.04 13.76
N ILE A 214 6.14 17.72 13.66
CA ILE A 214 4.89 17.03 13.43
C ILE A 214 4.84 15.86 14.41
N ASP A 215 3.76 15.73 15.16
CA ASP A 215 3.47 14.55 15.97
C ASP A 215 2.29 13.81 15.35
N ALA A 216 2.40 12.49 15.19
CA ALA A 216 1.34 11.64 14.69
C ALA A 216 1.26 10.38 15.56
N TRP A 217 0.06 9.86 15.79
CA TRP A 217 -0.09 8.73 16.71
C TRP A 217 -1.28 7.84 16.42
N MET A 218 -1.13 6.60 16.84
CA MET A 218 -2.19 5.61 16.94
C MET A 218 -1.95 4.75 18.19
N THR A 219 -2.64 5.08 19.28
CA THR A 219 -2.44 4.48 20.61
C THR A 219 -3.65 3.69 21.10
N ASN A 220 -4.61 3.40 20.21
CA ASN A 220 -5.71 2.50 20.51
C ASN A 220 -5.17 1.09 20.81
N SER A 221 -5.75 0.48 21.82
CA SER A 221 -5.55 -0.93 22.07
C SER A 221 -6.11 -1.75 20.89
N ARG A 222 -5.27 -2.53 20.26
CA ARG A 222 -5.64 -3.48 19.19
C ARG A 222 -5.46 -4.89 19.73
N ARG A 223 -6.19 -5.87 19.19
CA ARG A 223 -6.10 -7.29 19.63
C ARG A 223 -4.68 -7.87 19.61
N TRP A 224 -3.80 -7.33 18.76
CA TRP A 224 -2.42 -7.75 18.60
C TRP A 224 -1.39 -6.78 19.21
N HIS A 225 -1.82 -5.60 19.72
CA HIS A 225 -0.95 -4.68 20.45
C HIS A 225 -0.67 -5.21 21.87
N GLY A 226 0.57 -5.05 22.30
CA GLY A 226 0.97 -5.39 23.66
C GLY A 226 1.15 -6.87 23.90
N TRP A 227 1.14 -7.70 22.87
CA TRP A 227 1.53 -9.11 23.01
C TRP A 227 2.97 -9.21 23.48
N THR A 228 3.20 -10.06 24.46
CA THR A 228 4.51 -10.42 24.98
C THR A 228 4.87 -11.87 24.67
N ASP A 229 3.83 -12.72 24.51
CA ASP A 229 3.98 -14.12 24.15
C ASP A 229 4.09 -14.26 22.63
N THR A 230 5.27 -14.68 22.17
CA THR A 230 5.60 -14.94 20.78
C THR A 230 5.39 -16.40 20.38
N SER A 231 4.94 -17.25 21.30
CA SER A 231 4.56 -18.62 20.97
C SER A 231 3.33 -18.63 20.10
N TYR A 232 3.28 -19.54 19.14
CA TYR A 232 2.09 -19.84 18.37
C TYR A 232 1.90 -21.36 18.32
N PRO A 233 0.96 -21.88 19.12
CA PRO A 233 0.72 -23.31 19.14
C PRO A 233 0.27 -23.78 17.75
N GLU A 234 0.83 -24.90 17.31
CA GLU A 234 0.43 -25.55 16.08
C GLU A 234 -1.04 -25.98 16.15
N ALA A 235 -1.80 -25.73 15.09
CA ALA A 235 -3.17 -26.14 14.94
C ALA A 235 -3.40 -26.69 13.51
N ILE A 236 -4.51 -27.35 13.31
CA ILE A 236 -4.92 -27.84 12.01
C ILE A 236 -5.64 -26.68 11.30
N PRO A 237 -5.25 -26.30 10.06
CA PRO A 237 -5.99 -25.31 9.31
C PRO A 237 -7.48 -25.69 9.17
N PRO A 238 -8.41 -24.74 9.22
CA PRO A 238 -9.81 -25.01 8.96
C PRO A 238 -10.00 -25.69 7.60
N ILE A 239 -11.02 -26.56 7.51
CA ILE A 239 -11.35 -27.22 6.23
C ILE A 239 -11.58 -26.15 5.15
N GLY A 240 -10.95 -26.33 3.99
CA GLY A 240 -11.05 -25.39 2.87
C GLY A 240 -10.08 -24.21 2.95
N PHE A 241 -9.29 -24.07 4.00
CA PHE A 241 -8.24 -23.06 4.10
C PHE A 241 -6.92 -23.62 3.55
N ASP A 242 -6.37 -22.97 2.52
CA ASP A 242 -5.07 -23.33 1.93
C ASP A 242 -3.94 -22.53 2.59
N TRP A 243 -3.26 -23.18 3.55
CA TRP A 243 -2.21 -22.56 4.34
C TRP A 243 -0.95 -22.26 3.53
N ASP A 244 -0.57 -23.12 2.59
CA ASP A 244 0.62 -22.91 1.76
C ASP A 244 0.44 -21.71 0.84
N ILE A 245 -0.74 -21.56 0.23
CA ILE A 245 -1.06 -20.38 -0.59
C ILE A 245 -1.10 -19.13 0.29
N TRP A 246 -1.64 -19.21 1.52
CA TRP A 246 -1.66 -18.07 2.44
C TRP A 246 -0.24 -17.60 2.83
N LEU A 247 0.68 -18.53 3.08
CA LEU A 247 2.09 -18.21 3.36
C LEU A 247 2.78 -17.52 2.19
N MET A 248 2.29 -17.68 0.99
CA MET A 248 2.89 -17.13 -0.24
C MET A 248 4.33 -17.61 -0.41
N ARG A 249 5.31 -16.71 -0.18
CA ARG A 249 6.75 -16.96 -0.33
C ARG A 249 7.48 -17.03 1.02
N ARG A 250 6.73 -17.04 2.11
CA ARG A 250 7.32 -17.18 3.43
C ARG A 250 7.77 -18.62 3.65
N PRO A 251 8.84 -18.83 4.42
CA PRO A 251 9.23 -20.18 4.81
C PRO A 251 8.05 -20.94 5.41
N PHE A 252 7.94 -22.21 5.08
CA PHE A 252 6.90 -23.05 5.67
C PHE A 252 6.97 -23.01 7.19
N ARG A 253 5.82 -22.93 7.82
CA ARG A 253 5.60 -23.10 9.26
C ARG A 253 4.23 -23.71 9.50
N PRO A 254 4.02 -24.39 10.63
CA PRO A 254 2.71 -24.89 11.00
C PRO A 254 1.67 -23.77 11.07
N TYR A 255 0.43 -24.12 10.81
CA TYR A 255 -0.69 -23.20 10.98
C TYR A 255 -0.90 -22.85 12.45
N SER A 256 -1.25 -21.62 12.72
CA SER A 256 -1.68 -21.14 14.03
C SER A 256 -2.72 -20.04 13.90
N GLU A 257 -3.74 -20.06 14.75
CA GLU A 257 -4.74 -19.00 14.83
C GLU A 257 -4.13 -17.63 15.20
N LYS A 258 -2.97 -17.61 15.86
CA LYS A 258 -2.24 -16.35 16.14
C LYS A 258 -1.65 -15.68 14.90
N LEU A 259 -1.61 -16.37 13.76
CA LEU A 259 -1.06 -15.84 12.51
C LEU A 259 -2.14 -15.35 11.53
N VAL A 260 -3.40 -15.64 11.79
CA VAL A 260 -4.51 -15.30 10.89
C VAL A 260 -5.46 -14.28 11.53
N ASP A 261 -6.57 -14.01 10.89
CA ASP A 261 -7.69 -13.22 11.41
C ASP A 261 -7.33 -11.76 11.83
N GLY A 262 -6.35 -11.20 11.10
CA GLY A 262 -5.82 -9.85 11.34
C GLY A 262 -4.68 -9.80 12.36
N ASN A 263 -4.41 -10.89 13.08
CA ASN A 263 -3.27 -10.99 14.00
C ASN A 263 -1.93 -11.02 13.27
N TRP A 264 -1.91 -11.44 11.99
CA TRP A 264 -0.76 -11.39 11.11
C TRP A 264 -0.09 -10.00 11.09
N ARG A 265 -0.82 -8.93 11.38
CA ARG A 265 -0.27 -7.55 11.46
C ARG A 265 0.77 -7.40 12.56
N CYS A 266 0.68 -8.21 13.63
CA CYS A 266 1.64 -8.17 14.72
C CYS A 266 3.01 -8.73 14.34
N TRP A 267 3.08 -9.62 13.35
CA TRP A 267 4.27 -10.37 13.01
C TRP A 267 5.07 -9.67 11.90
N TYR A 268 6.34 -9.38 12.14
CA TYR A 268 7.22 -8.75 11.13
C TYR A 268 7.24 -9.46 9.78
N GLU A 269 7.00 -10.77 9.79
CA GLU A 269 7.03 -11.59 8.59
C GLU A 269 5.81 -11.36 7.69
N PHE A 270 4.66 -10.98 8.26
CA PHE A 270 3.38 -10.95 7.55
C PHE A 270 2.76 -9.58 7.45
N GLY A 271 3.03 -8.68 8.39
CA GLY A 271 2.40 -7.37 8.46
C GLY A 271 3.38 -6.23 8.71
N CYS A 272 2.83 -5.02 8.74
CA CYS A 272 3.54 -3.76 8.99
C CYS A 272 3.12 -3.07 10.29
N GLY A 273 2.58 -3.81 11.26
CA GLY A 273 2.21 -3.28 12.58
C GLY A 273 1.22 -2.10 12.53
N ALA A 274 1.23 -1.31 13.60
CA ALA A 274 0.41 -0.09 13.67
C ALA A 274 0.86 0.97 12.65
N MET A 275 2.16 1.03 12.38
CA MET A 275 2.73 1.98 11.43
C MET A 275 2.15 1.78 10.02
N GLY A 276 2.16 0.55 9.49
CA GLY A 276 1.57 0.25 8.18
C GLY A 276 0.04 0.31 8.17
N ASP A 277 -0.61 -0.19 9.23
CA ASP A 277 -2.07 -0.24 9.30
C ASP A 277 -2.72 1.15 9.42
N TRP A 278 -2.12 2.08 10.18
CA TRP A 278 -2.69 3.40 10.47
C TRP A 278 -1.90 4.58 9.92
N GLY A 279 -0.58 4.46 9.79
CA GLY A 279 0.25 5.52 9.25
C GLY A 279 -0.19 5.97 7.86
N ALA A 280 -0.64 5.02 7.01
CA ALA A 280 -1.18 5.31 5.69
C ALA A 280 -2.43 6.21 5.71
N HIS A 281 -3.17 6.29 6.83
CA HIS A 281 -4.35 7.12 6.98
C HIS A 281 -4.10 8.43 7.71
N ILE A 282 -3.06 8.49 8.54
CA ILE A 282 -2.77 9.64 9.40
C ILE A 282 -1.75 10.57 8.75
N LEU A 283 -0.73 9.99 8.10
CA LEU A 283 0.39 10.71 7.51
C LEU A 283 0.18 11.12 6.04
N ASP A 284 -0.80 10.56 5.36
CA ASP A 284 -1.02 10.66 3.93
C ASP A 284 -0.98 12.13 3.41
N ALA A 285 -1.90 12.97 3.82
CA ALA A 285 -1.96 14.37 3.39
C ALA A 285 -0.69 15.15 3.79
N ILE A 286 -0.17 14.92 4.99
CA ILE A 286 1.03 15.57 5.51
C ILE A 286 2.24 15.19 4.66
N HIS A 287 2.43 13.89 4.41
CA HIS A 287 3.54 13.38 3.62
C HIS A 287 3.45 13.86 2.17
N ARG A 288 2.25 13.79 1.58
CA ARG A 288 2.06 14.19 0.17
C ARG A 288 2.25 15.69 -0.04
N TYR A 289 1.58 16.52 0.75
CA TYR A 289 1.46 17.95 0.42
C TYR A 289 2.43 18.84 1.17
N TYR A 290 2.79 18.51 2.42
CA TYR A 290 3.77 19.30 3.15
C TYR A 290 5.20 18.75 3.00
N LEU A 291 5.39 17.45 3.15
CA LEU A 291 6.72 16.83 2.99
C LEU A 291 7.07 16.55 1.52
N ASN A 292 6.16 16.82 0.58
CA ASN A 292 6.34 16.62 -0.86
C ASN A 292 6.80 15.20 -1.22
N SER A 293 6.22 14.20 -0.57
CA SER A 293 6.57 12.78 -0.72
C SER A 293 8.06 12.46 -0.46
N ALA A 294 8.75 13.30 0.32
CA ALA A 294 10.15 13.10 0.63
C ALA A 294 10.35 11.93 1.60
N LEU A 295 11.48 11.24 1.48
CA LEU A 295 11.94 10.29 2.47
C LEU A 295 12.81 10.99 3.52
N PRO A 296 12.86 10.47 4.78
CA PRO A 296 13.68 11.03 5.83
C PRO A 296 15.16 10.82 5.58
N ASP A 297 15.99 11.74 6.07
CA ASP A 297 17.45 11.62 6.02
C ASP A 297 18.00 10.80 7.19
N GLU A 298 17.25 10.72 8.30
CA GLU A 298 17.61 9.97 9.52
C GLU A 298 16.34 9.47 10.20
N ILE A 299 16.44 8.30 10.83
CA ILE A 299 15.36 7.71 11.63
C ILE A 299 15.95 7.30 12.96
N THR A 300 15.32 7.74 14.05
CA THR A 300 15.66 7.31 15.41
C THR A 300 14.46 6.66 16.05
N THR A 301 14.65 5.54 16.74
CA THR A 301 13.54 4.78 17.33
C THR A 301 13.80 4.45 18.79
N LYS A 302 12.80 4.76 19.64
CA LYS A 302 12.73 4.29 21.03
C LYS A 302 11.66 3.23 21.11
N LEU A 303 12.00 2.07 21.67
CA LEU A 303 11.15 0.88 21.75
C LEU A 303 10.64 0.67 23.17
N ILE A 304 9.41 0.22 23.29
CA ILE A 304 8.78 -0.26 24.54
C ILE A 304 8.42 -1.73 24.30
N GLY A 305 9.01 -2.65 25.10
CA GLY A 305 8.80 -4.09 24.96
C GLY A 305 9.20 -4.62 23.58
N PRO A 306 10.48 -4.50 23.15
CA PRO A 306 10.95 -4.98 21.86
C PRO A 306 10.87 -6.52 21.75
N SER A 307 10.74 -7.01 20.52
CA SER A 307 10.75 -8.43 20.18
C SER A 307 11.38 -8.64 18.81
N ASP A 308 12.01 -9.80 18.60
CA ASP A 308 12.58 -10.18 17.30
C ASP A 308 11.54 -10.72 16.30
N LEU A 309 10.36 -11.08 16.75
CA LEU A 309 9.33 -11.74 15.95
C LEU A 309 8.11 -10.85 15.69
N ILE A 310 7.72 -10.06 16.68
CA ILE A 310 6.51 -9.24 16.64
C ILE A 310 6.83 -7.77 16.87
N TYR A 311 5.94 -6.89 16.43
CA TYR A 311 6.07 -5.46 16.66
C TYR A 311 6.08 -5.15 18.16
N PRO A 312 6.85 -4.13 18.60
CA PRO A 312 6.98 -3.77 20.01
C PRO A 312 5.62 -3.39 20.60
N GLN A 313 5.49 -3.45 21.94
CA GLN A 313 4.28 -3.01 22.64
C GLN A 313 3.99 -1.53 22.41
N GLY A 314 5.01 -0.75 22.14
CA GLY A 314 4.92 0.64 21.73
C GLY A 314 6.25 1.16 21.19
N SER A 315 6.19 2.27 20.47
CA SER A 315 7.38 2.93 19.95
C SER A 315 7.20 4.44 19.81
N VAL A 316 8.34 5.14 19.81
CA VAL A 316 8.43 6.51 19.30
C VAL A 316 9.45 6.52 18.19
N ILE A 317 9.00 6.79 16.97
CA ILE A 317 9.83 6.87 15.78
C ILE A 317 9.95 8.33 15.38
N THR A 318 11.17 8.86 15.34
CA THR A 318 11.46 10.21 14.86
C THR A 318 12.08 10.14 13.48
N PHE A 319 11.37 10.64 12.48
CA PHE A 319 11.84 10.83 11.12
C PHE A 319 12.34 12.26 10.98
N LYS A 320 13.62 12.44 10.61
CA LYS A 320 14.22 13.76 10.42
C LYS A 320 14.39 14.05 8.93
N PHE A 321 13.86 15.18 8.52
CA PHE A 321 13.95 15.70 7.15
C PHE A 321 14.79 16.96 7.18
N LYS A 322 15.85 17.00 6.38
CA LYS A 322 16.66 18.21 6.20
C LYS A 322 15.85 19.32 5.53
N ALA A 323 16.28 20.57 5.72
CA ALA A 323 15.71 21.70 5.00
C ALA A 323 15.81 21.50 3.49
N ARG A 324 14.70 21.67 2.77
CA ARG A 324 14.64 21.55 1.30
C ARG A 324 13.41 22.26 0.73
N ASP A 325 13.48 22.66 -0.52
CA ASP A 325 12.35 23.28 -1.25
C ASP A 325 11.75 24.49 -0.51
N GLY A 326 12.58 25.32 0.15
CA GLY A 326 12.14 26.48 0.92
C GLY A 326 11.51 26.15 2.29
N ARG A 327 11.48 24.88 2.69
CA ARG A 327 11.00 24.44 4.00
C ARG A 327 12.15 24.27 4.99
N PRO A 328 11.93 24.58 6.29
CA PRO A 328 12.92 24.29 7.33
C PRO A 328 13.10 22.78 7.48
N ALA A 329 14.09 22.36 8.25
CA ALA A 329 14.21 20.99 8.73
C ALA A 329 12.98 20.61 9.57
N VAL A 330 12.49 19.37 9.40
CA VAL A 330 11.27 18.87 10.06
C VAL A 330 11.58 17.61 10.84
N GLU A 331 11.09 17.54 12.07
CA GLU A 331 11.00 16.29 12.83
C GLU A 331 9.55 15.81 12.83
N LEU A 332 9.30 14.61 12.26
CA LEU A 332 8.03 13.93 12.32
C LEU A 332 8.17 12.78 13.33
N ASN A 333 7.40 12.83 14.40
CA ASN A 333 7.36 11.80 15.42
C ASN A 333 6.09 10.96 15.25
N TRP A 334 6.27 9.65 15.17
CA TRP A 334 5.20 8.68 15.24
C TRP A 334 5.19 8.03 16.62
N TYR A 335 4.01 7.98 17.23
CA TYR A 335 3.79 7.32 18.52
C TYR A 335 2.79 6.19 18.33
N ASP A 336 3.12 4.99 18.82
CA ASP A 336 2.18 3.90 18.91
C ASP A 336 2.34 3.11 20.24
N GLY A 337 1.38 2.25 20.51
CA GLY A 337 1.29 1.54 21.78
C GLY A 337 0.31 2.19 22.76
N GLN A 338 -0.34 1.36 23.56
CA GLN A 338 -1.39 1.81 24.48
C GLN A 338 -0.87 2.87 25.46
N GLY A 339 -1.52 4.03 25.47
CA GLY A 339 -1.17 5.14 26.37
C GLY A 339 0.07 5.94 25.98
N ASN A 340 0.77 5.57 24.91
CA ASN A 340 1.98 6.26 24.43
C ASN A 340 1.62 7.45 23.53
N ASN A 341 0.82 8.39 24.05
CA ASN A 341 0.42 9.58 23.31
C ASN A 341 1.53 10.63 23.27
N PRO A 342 1.60 11.48 22.23
CA PRO A 342 2.48 12.64 22.24
C PRO A 342 2.10 13.61 23.38
N PRO A 343 3.05 14.42 23.88
CA PRO A 343 2.72 15.48 24.83
C PRO A 343 1.74 16.48 24.20
N ALA A 344 0.79 16.94 25.01
CA ALA A 344 -0.15 17.97 24.57
C ALA A 344 0.60 19.30 24.28
N PRO A 345 0.21 20.04 23.22
CA PRO A 345 0.76 21.37 22.98
C PRO A 345 0.48 22.33 24.15
N PRO A 346 1.33 23.34 24.39
CA PRO A 346 1.07 24.34 25.40
C PRO A 346 -0.33 24.99 25.25
N GLY A 347 -1.05 25.14 26.33
CA GLY A 347 -2.40 25.74 26.35
C GLY A 347 -3.52 24.81 25.86
N VAL A 348 -3.23 23.56 25.56
CA VAL A 348 -4.23 22.56 25.23
C VAL A 348 -4.47 21.67 26.44
N GLU A 349 -5.62 21.86 27.08
CA GLU A 349 -6.09 20.99 28.16
C GLU A 349 -6.90 19.80 27.59
N GLY A 350 -6.78 18.64 28.24
CA GLY A 350 -7.56 17.46 27.93
C GLY A 350 -6.84 16.42 27.09
N ASN A 351 -7.59 15.36 26.76
CA ASN A 351 -7.07 14.20 26.04
C ASN A 351 -7.09 14.46 24.53
N LEU A 352 -5.95 14.27 23.89
CA LEU A 352 -5.81 14.34 22.43
C LEU A 352 -6.53 13.18 21.69
N GLY A 353 -7.09 12.22 22.44
CA GLY A 353 -7.62 10.96 21.86
C GLY A 353 -6.49 10.04 21.41
N ASN A 354 -6.88 8.87 20.91
CA ASN A 354 -5.93 7.79 20.63
C ASN A 354 -5.43 7.78 19.18
N VAL A 355 -5.90 8.69 18.33
CA VAL A 355 -5.56 8.71 16.89
C VAL A 355 -5.46 10.17 16.41
N GLY A 356 -4.42 10.46 15.64
CA GLY A 356 -4.34 11.71 14.90
C GLY A 356 -2.94 12.28 14.69
N SER A 357 -2.91 13.55 14.34
CA SER A 357 -1.68 14.31 14.11
C SER A 357 -1.78 15.75 14.62
N LEU A 358 -0.63 16.31 14.94
CA LEU A 358 -0.41 17.73 15.24
C LEU A 358 0.67 18.24 14.30
N VAL A 359 0.35 19.29 13.55
CA VAL A 359 1.29 20.01 12.70
C VAL A 359 1.57 21.36 13.34
N TYR A 360 2.81 21.56 13.80
CA TYR A 360 3.22 22.76 14.51
C TYR A 360 3.68 23.81 13.49
N CYS A 361 2.76 24.70 13.13
CA CYS A 361 3.04 25.86 12.27
C CYS A 361 3.67 27.00 13.09
N GLU A 362 4.09 28.06 12.40
CA GLU A 362 4.75 29.20 13.04
C GLU A 362 3.92 29.84 14.17
N ASP A 363 2.63 30.10 13.93
CA ASP A 363 1.76 30.85 14.84
C ASP A 363 0.66 30.01 15.48
N PHE A 364 0.48 28.75 15.09
CA PHE A 364 -0.59 27.89 15.58
C PHE A 364 -0.30 26.41 15.35
N VAL A 365 -1.11 25.57 15.95
CA VAL A 365 -1.06 24.12 15.77
C VAL A 365 -2.31 23.64 15.04
N VAL A 366 -2.11 22.81 14.01
CA VAL A 366 -3.19 22.16 13.26
C VAL A 366 -3.36 20.72 13.75
N ARG A 367 -4.58 20.37 14.09
CA ARG A 367 -5.01 19.03 14.50
C ARG A 367 -5.60 18.28 13.31
N GLY A 368 -5.01 17.15 12.95
CA GLY A 368 -5.57 16.18 12.02
C GLY A 368 -6.15 14.95 12.74
N THR A 369 -7.01 14.24 12.06
CA THR A 369 -7.55 12.95 12.49
C THR A 369 -6.96 11.82 11.65
N SER A 370 -7.78 10.94 11.08
CA SER A 370 -7.38 9.87 10.16
C SER A 370 -8.39 9.76 9.02
N HIS A 371 -8.09 8.94 8.01
CA HIS A 371 -9.00 8.62 6.91
C HIS A 371 -9.55 9.84 6.16
N GLY A 372 -8.73 10.89 5.98
CA GLY A 372 -9.15 12.10 5.26
C GLY A 372 -10.17 12.97 6.01
N GLY A 373 -10.28 12.83 7.33
CA GLY A 373 -11.09 13.71 8.16
C GLY A 373 -10.55 15.13 8.16
N LEU A 374 -11.43 16.11 8.36
CA LEU A 374 -11.09 17.53 8.31
C LEU A 374 -10.04 17.92 9.37
N TYR A 375 -9.14 18.80 8.95
CA TYR A 375 -8.16 19.44 9.81
C TYR A 375 -8.78 20.66 10.51
N ARG A 376 -8.29 20.98 11.71
CA ARG A 376 -8.71 22.17 12.47
C ARG A 376 -7.54 22.81 13.16
N LEU A 377 -7.54 24.13 13.28
CA LEU A 377 -6.63 24.81 14.19
C LEU A 377 -7.06 24.51 15.64
N LEU A 378 -6.10 24.32 16.54
CA LEU A 378 -6.39 24.12 17.96
C LEU A 378 -6.88 25.41 18.62
N SER A 379 -6.42 26.59 18.17
CA SER A 379 -6.90 27.90 18.66
C SER A 379 -8.17 28.32 17.94
N GLY A 380 -9.28 28.41 18.69
CA GLY A 380 -10.55 28.95 18.18
C GLY A 380 -10.46 30.45 17.85
N GLU A 381 -9.70 31.23 18.64
CA GLU A 381 -9.44 32.65 18.39
C GLU A 381 -8.71 32.83 17.04
N LYS A 382 -7.63 32.09 16.81
CA LYS A 382 -6.88 32.13 15.54
C LYS A 382 -7.72 31.69 14.36
N THR A 383 -8.59 30.70 14.55
CA THR A 383 -9.55 30.26 13.52
C THR A 383 -10.48 31.40 13.12
N LYS A 384 -11.01 32.13 14.13
CA LYS A 384 -11.89 33.29 13.89
C LYS A 384 -11.15 34.41 13.16
N GLU A 385 -9.95 34.78 13.65
CA GLU A 385 -9.08 35.78 13.02
C GLU A 385 -8.85 35.51 11.53
N LEU A 386 -8.44 34.30 11.21
CA LEU A 386 -8.15 33.89 9.83
C LEU A 386 -9.41 33.88 8.96
N ARG A 387 -10.55 33.49 9.52
CA ARG A 387 -11.83 33.50 8.81
C ARG A 387 -12.30 34.92 8.52
N ASP A 388 -12.29 35.79 9.53
CA ASP A 388 -12.71 37.20 9.41
C ASP A 388 -11.80 37.97 8.45
N ALA A 389 -10.53 37.60 8.36
CA ALA A 389 -9.57 38.14 7.42
C ALA A 389 -9.64 37.52 6.00
N GLY A 390 -10.54 36.56 5.75
CA GLY A 390 -10.64 35.85 4.47
C GLY A 390 -9.40 35.01 4.11
N LYS A 391 -8.59 34.64 5.11
CA LYS A 391 -7.34 33.90 4.94
C LYS A 391 -7.48 32.38 5.15
N LEU A 392 -8.65 31.90 5.52
CA LEU A 392 -8.93 30.47 5.66
C LEU A 392 -9.49 29.95 4.34
N PRO A 393 -8.72 29.15 3.59
CA PRO A 393 -9.16 28.65 2.29
C PRO A 393 -10.43 27.79 2.41
N GLU A 394 -11.28 27.85 1.38
CA GLU A 394 -12.42 26.94 1.26
C GLU A 394 -11.95 25.50 1.07
N THR A 395 -12.73 24.56 1.58
CA THR A 395 -12.48 23.13 1.41
C THR A 395 -13.15 22.66 0.13
N PRO A 396 -12.37 22.20 -0.88
CA PRO A 396 -12.94 21.65 -2.10
C PRO A 396 -13.68 20.33 -1.83
N ARG A 397 -14.73 20.08 -2.59
CA ARG A 397 -15.37 18.77 -2.60
C ARG A 397 -14.65 17.85 -3.61
N PRO A 398 -14.41 16.59 -3.28
CA PRO A 398 -13.88 15.64 -4.25
C PRO A 398 -14.93 15.36 -5.35
N PRO A 399 -14.51 15.21 -6.61
CA PRO A 399 -15.44 14.93 -7.72
C PRO A 399 -16.09 13.55 -7.60
N SER A 400 -15.36 12.58 -7.08
CA SER A 400 -15.81 11.21 -6.81
C SER A 400 -15.25 10.70 -5.49
N ASN A 401 -15.86 9.68 -4.92
CA ASN A 401 -15.24 8.98 -3.78
C ASN A 401 -14.11 8.06 -4.28
N HIS A 402 -13.32 7.54 -3.36
CA HIS A 402 -12.11 6.77 -3.65
C HIS A 402 -12.35 5.53 -4.53
N TYR A 403 -13.45 4.83 -4.33
CA TYR A 403 -13.80 3.62 -5.08
C TYR A 403 -14.30 3.96 -6.48
N GLN A 404 -15.15 4.97 -6.60
CA GLN A 404 -15.63 5.47 -7.89
C GLN A 404 -14.47 6.05 -8.71
N ASN A 405 -13.55 6.79 -8.08
CA ASN A 405 -12.35 7.31 -8.73
C ASN A 405 -11.55 6.21 -9.42
N PHE A 406 -11.36 5.05 -8.78
CA PHE A 406 -10.67 3.92 -9.42
C PHE A 406 -11.37 3.47 -10.71
N LEU A 407 -12.69 3.30 -10.68
CA LEU A 407 -13.46 2.90 -11.85
C LEU A 407 -13.41 3.95 -12.94
N ASN A 408 -13.58 5.22 -12.57
CA ASN A 408 -13.48 6.37 -13.49
C ASN A 408 -12.08 6.46 -14.11
N ALA A 409 -11.02 6.19 -13.35
CA ALA A 409 -9.66 6.17 -13.88
C ALA A 409 -9.45 5.01 -14.87
N CYS A 410 -9.96 3.82 -14.59
CA CYS A 410 -9.93 2.68 -15.51
C CYS A 410 -10.67 2.99 -16.84
N GLN A 411 -11.70 3.82 -16.79
CA GLN A 411 -12.49 4.26 -17.96
C GLN A 411 -11.95 5.55 -18.60
N GLY A 412 -10.84 6.10 -18.10
CA GLY A 412 -10.25 7.36 -18.62
C GLY A 412 -11.09 8.62 -18.37
N ILE A 413 -12.03 8.58 -17.41
CA ILE A 413 -12.93 9.71 -17.09
C ILE A 413 -12.22 10.75 -16.20
N GLU A 414 -11.41 10.30 -15.24
CA GLU A 414 -10.63 11.14 -14.33
C GLU A 414 -9.29 10.51 -13.97
N PRO A 415 -8.30 11.30 -13.54
CA PRO A 415 -7.03 10.72 -13.07
C PRO A 415 -7.23 9.94 -11.76
N VAL A 416 -6.42 8.92 -11.57
CA VAL A 416 -6.40 8.15 -10.32
C VAL A 416 -5.85 9.01 -9.16
N ASN A 417 -6.50 8.98 -8.00
CA ASN A 417 -6.14 9.85 -6.87
C ASN A 417 -4.89 9.39 -6.11
N SER A 418 -4.75 8.10 -5.87
CA SER A 418 -3.62 7.52 -5.13
C SER A 418 -2.82 6.53 -5.98
N PRO A 419 -2.15 7.00 -7.08
CA PRO A 419 -1.33 6.15 -7.93
C PRO A 419 -0.05 5.69 -7.22
N ILE A 420 0.69 4.76 -7.83
CA ILE A 420 1.96 4.25 -7.25
C ILE A 420 2.94 5.39 -6.93
N GLU A 421 3.01 6.42 -7.74
CA GLU A 421 3.91 7.57 -7.57
C GLU A 421 3.60 8.37 -6.29
N VAL A 422 2.39 8.28 -5.80
CA VAL A 422 1.95 8.87 -4.51
C VAL A 422 2.02 7.84 -3.39
N ALA A 423 1.54 6.64 -3.64
CA ALA A 423 1.39 5.58 -2.66
C ALA A 423 2.72 4.95 -2.24
N ALA A 424 3.65 4.74 -3.19
CA ALA A 424 4.90 4.05 -2.89
C ALA A 424 5.86 4.87 -2.01
N PRO A 425 6.06 6.19 -2.19
CA PRO A 425 6.84 6.98 -1.24
C PRO A 425 6.25 6.98 0.18
N LEU A 426 4.92 7.03 0.31
CA LEU A 426 4.25 6.89 1.61
C LEU A 426 4.49 5.50 2.21
N ALA A 427 4.25 4.44 1.44
CA ALA A 427 4.49 3.08 1.89
C ALA A 427 5.97 2.83 2.27
N GLU A 428 6.92 3.43 1.53
CA GLU A 428 8.35 3.36 1.84
C GLU A 428 8.66 4.04 3.19
N LEU A 429 8.09 5.23 3.46
CA LEU A 429 8.19 5.89 4.77
C LEU A 429 7.71 4.98 5.90
N LEU A 430 6.54 4.34 5.71
CA LEU A 430 5.98 3.42 6.71
C LEU A 430 6.88 2.19 6.92
N CYS A 431 7.40 1.60 5.83
CA CYS A 431 8.33 0.47 5.90
C CYS A 431 9.65 0.83 6.61
N LEU A 432 10.17 2.05 6.39
CA LEU A 432 11.34 2.55 7.11
C LEU A 432 11.05 2.68 8.62
N GLY A 433 9.85 3.11 9.00
CA GLY A 433 9.39 3.09 10.39
C GLY A 433 9.37 1.67 10.98
N CYS A 434 8.88 0.69 10.22
CA CYS A 434 8.89 -0.73 10.60
C CYS A 434 10.31 -1.27 10.80
N VAL A 435 11.28 -0.85 9.96
CA VAL A 435 12.70 -1.17 10.15
C VAL A 435 13.21 -0.61 11.48
N GLY A 436 12.90 0.66 11.78
CA GLY A 436 13.23 1.25 13.08
C GLY A 436 12.62 0.50 14.26
N GLN A 437 11.37 0.05 14.14
CA GLN A 437 10.70 -0.75 15.19
C GLN A 437 11.35 -2.12 15.42
N ARG A 438 11.92 -2.71 14.38
CA ARG A 438 12.58 -4.01 14.48
C ARG A 438 13.99 -3.93 15.06
N PHE A 439 14.77 -2.92 14.67
CA PHE A 439 16.19 -2.85 14.99
C PHE A 439 16.52 -1.82 16.06
N GLY A 440 15.65 -0.85 16.31
CA GLY A 440 15.91 0.24 17.26
C GLY A 440 17.03 1.17 16.81
N GLY A 441 17.41 2.12 17.69
CA GLY A 441 18.57 2.99 17.49
C GLY A 441 18.36 4.08 16.41
N THR A 442 19.45 4.40 15.74
CA THR A 442 19.52 5.44 14.69
C THR A 442 20.04 4.86 13.41
#